data_6017bb274115b9e3de9b12a97ed99187
#
_entry.id   6017bb274115b9e3de9b12a97ed99187
#
_cell.length_a   1.000
_cell.length_b   1.000
_cell.length_c   1.000
_cell.angle_alpha   90.00
_cell.angle_beta   90.00
_cell.angle_gamma   90.00
#
_symmetry.space_group_name_H-M   'P 1'
#
loop_
_entity.id
_entity.type
_entity.pdbx_description
1 polymer ?
#
loop_
_entity_poly.entity_id
_entity_poly.type
_entity_poly.pdbx_seq_one_letter_code
_entity_poly.pdbx_strand_id
1 'polypeptide(L)'
;VVAGPAHDTSVIDEYVTRWHETGRFNGVVLVAKDGETVFQKGYGLANREWGIPNAPDTRHKIHSISKQFTTVLVLQLAAEGAIELDGKLTDYLPSYRRDTGDRVTIDHLLRHTAGIPCYINDSDRRSEGRPVYEWRGHYDREQFVTDFLSDDLMFEPGSEFKYSNTGYYLLALVVEAVTGKTYEENLHERILDPLGMHDTGVDSDDRIIPRRASGYRKAPGGYINVEYDNPDNLIGAGNLYSTVGDLLLWNLALLTDRVLPAPWREKMFEVYSEEPGMAHAYSVNYFTRRRPSGEAVRFTGFSGGGPGFNTDAFRFLDSGVIVVIFDNSTQYNHWRMGPAINEILAGGTPPMPLPLLSDVLVETIADRGLAAAVVQYADIMDNHRDDYAGGSLELEVRAHGRAALALHEHDLAIEISQLNVELYPNSWRVYRDLADAYRAAGDATEGERLAAVADDMRDRESTIMQHLRSRAYDEARRIIQRAHETNPDAQLLTPARIGPYFDETLMAGDSENALELCRIWAL
;
A
#
# COMPACT_ATOMS: atom_id res chain seq x y z
N VAL A 1 -18.97 33.81 -18.10
CA VAL A 1 -17.93 33.02 -17.42
C VAL A 1 -16.64 33.79 -17.57
N VAL A 2 -16.18 34.46 -16.51
CA VAL A 2 -14.86 35.10 -16.48
C VAL A 2 -13.87 33.94 -16.32
N ALA A 3 -13.02 33.71 -17.33
CA ALA A 3 -11.91 32.77 -17.22
C ALA A 3 -11.06 33.21 -16.01
N GLY A 4 -10.96 32.35 -15.01
CA GLY A 4 -10.04 32.53 -13.89
C GLY A 4 -8.60 32.62 -14.41
N PRO A 5 -7.67 33.18 -13.61
CA PRO A 5 -6.27 33.28 -14.02
C PRO A 5 -5.77 31.89 -14.42
N ALA A 6 -5.16 31.78 -15.61
CA ALA A 6 -4.53 30.55 -16.06
C ALA A 6 -3.47 30.14 -15.03
N HIS A 7 -3.67 29.02 -14.39
CA HIS A 7 -2.65 28.46 -13.48
C HIS A 7 -1.39 28.17 -14.29
N ASP A 8 -0.24 28.64 -13.84
CA ASP A 8 1.03 28.25 -14.44
C ASP A 8 1.32 26.80 -14.08
N THR A 9 0.96 25.88 -14.97
CA THR A 9 1.13 24.44 -14.80
C THR A 9 2.54 23.96 -15.11
N SER A 10 3.42 24.86 -15.56
CA SER A 10 4.83 24.54 -15.84
C SER A 10 5.56 24.08 -14.58
N VAL A 11 5.23 24.66 -13.41
CA VAL A 11 5.80 24.27 -12.12
C VAL A 11 5.35 22.85 -11.71
N ILE A 12 4.10 22.47 -12.02
CA ILE A 12 3.63 21.09 -11.80
C ILE A 12 4.41 20.13 -12.69
N ASP A 13 4.58 20.48 -13.96
CA ASP A 13 5.34 19.64 -14.91
C ASP A 13 6.80 19.49 -14.47
N GLU A 14 7.47 20.54 -14.06
CA GLU A 14 8.83 20.49 -13.53
C GLU A 14 8.92 19.59 -12.30
N TYR A 15 7.99 19.74 -11.35
CA TYR A 15 7.94 18.93 -10.13
C TYR A 15 7.77 17.44 -10.43
N VAL A 16 6.81 17.07 -11.29
CA VAL A 16 6.57 15.66 -11.66
C VAL A 16 7.69 15.12 -12.56
N THR A 17 8.25 15.94 -13.45
CA THR A 17 9.44 15.56 -14.25
C THR A 17 10.60 15.19 -13.32
N ARG A 18 10.81 15.94 -12.24
CA ARG A 18 11.87 15.60 -11.27
C ARG A 18 11.62 14.27 -10.56
N TRP A 19 10.36 13.93 -10.22
CA TRP A 19 10.02 12.60 -9.72
C TRP A 19 10.40 11.50 -10.73
N HIS A 20 10.12 11.74 -12.02
CA HIS A 20 10.46 10.80 -13.09
C HIS A 20 11.98 10.67 -13.28
N GLU A 21 12.71 11.78 -13.35
CA GLU A 21 14.16 11.80 -13.54
C GLU A 21 14.91 11.13 -12.39
N THR A 22 14.41 11.21 -11.16
CA THR A 22 14.96 10.49 -10.01
C THR A 22 14.62 9.00 -10.01
N GLY A 23 13.94 8.49 -11.06
CA GLY A 23 13.53 7.08 -11.17
C GLY A 23 12.44 6.66 -10.20
N ARG A 24 11.72 7.64 -9.62
CA ARG A 24 10.70 7.41 -8.57
C ARG A 24 9.27 7.50 -9.07
N PHE A 25 9.08 7.72 -10.36
CA PHE A 25 7.76 7.80 -11.00
C PHE A 25 7.82 7.41 -12.47
N ASN A 26 6.89 6.56 -12.90
CA ASN A 26 6.70 6.18 -14.29
C ASN A 26 5.19 5.95 -14.53
N GLY A 27 4.50 6.93 -15.09
CA GLY A 27 3.03 6.82 -15.16
C GLY A 27 2.33 8.05 -15.69
N VAL A 28 1.13 8.33 -15.18
CA VAL A 28 0.28 9.44 -15.62
C VAL A 28 -0.20 10.25 -14.43
N VAL A 29 -0.17 11.58 -14.54
CA VAL A 29 -0.74 12.51 -13.55
C VAL A 29 -1.84 13.33 -14.21
N LEU A 30 -2.98 13.46 -13.50
CA LEU A 30 -4.03 14.41 -13.80
C LEU A 30 -4.29 15.29 -12.58
N VAL A 31 -4.44 16.59 -12.82
CA VAL A 31 -4.84 17.56 -11.82
C VAL A 31 -6.06 18.32 -12.30
N ALA A 32 -7.10 18.34 -11.47
CA ALA A 32 -8.30 19.14 -11.73
C ALA A 32 -8.49 20.17 -10.59
N LYS A 33 -9.03 21.32 -10.96
CA LYS A 33 -9.41 22.42 -10.05
C LYS A 33 -10.86 22.78 -10.31
N ASP A 34 -11.67 22.75 -9.25
CA ASP A 34 -13.12 23.05 -9.33
C ASP A 34 -13.86 22.26 -10.44
N GLY A 35 -13.44 20.99 -10.63
CA GLY A 35 -14.00 20.06 -11.62
C GLY A 35 -13.41 20.15 -13.03
N GLU A 36 -12.55 21.12 -13.32
CA GLU A 36 -11.92 21.33 -14.63
C GLU A 36 -10.48 20.80 -14.63
N THR A 37 -10.10 20.01 -15.66
CA THR A 37 -8.72 19.55 -15.79
C THR A 37 -7.80 20.72 -16.11
N VAL A 38 -6.83 20.99 -15.21
CA VAL A 38 -5.83 22.05 -15.39
C VAL A 38 -4.48 21.50 -15.84
N PHE A 39 -4.19 20.22 -15.57
CA PHE A 39 -2.96 19.54 -15.98
C PHE A 39 -3.20 18.06 -16.21
N GLN A 40 -2.61 17.50 -17.27
CA GLN A 40 -2.66 16.09 -17.56
C GLN A 40 -1.47 15.68 -18.43
N LYS A 41 -0.63 14.73 -17.97
CA LYS A 41 0.56 14.31 -18.71
C LYS A 41 1.02 12.90 -18.31
N GLY A 42 1.54 12.16 -19.31
CA GLY A 42 2.23 10.88 -19.11
C GLY A 42 3.75 11.06 -19.03
N TYR A 43 4.41 10.22 -18.22
CA TYR A 43 5.85 10.19 -18.01
C TYR A 43 6.36 8.77 -18.13
N GLY A 44 7.50 8.60 -18.81
CA GLY A 44 8.10 7.29 -19.05
C GLY A 44 7.26 6.36 -19.92
N LEU A 45 7.37 5.05 -19.73
CA LEU A 45 6.85 4.04 -20.64
C LEU A 45 5.71 3.22 -20.03
N ALA A 46 4.60 3.11 -20.76
CA ALA A 46 3.48 2.21 -20.49
C ALA A 46 3.84 0.76 -20.80
N ASN A 47 4.69 0.56 -21.82
CA ASN A 47 5.23 -0.75 -22.18
C ASN A 47 6.70 -0.56 -22.56
N ARG A 48 7.62 -1.18 -21.81
CA ARG A 48 9.06 -1.04 -22.00
C ARG A 48 9.57 -1.90 -23.14
N GLU A 49 8.98 -3.07 -23.34
CA GLU A 49 9.37 -4.00 -24.39
C GLU A 49 9.16 -3.41 -25.79
N TRP A 50 8.14 -2.59 -25.94
CA TRP A 50 7.78 -1.94 -27.21
C TRP A 50 8.10 -0.45 -27.26
N GLY A 51 8.65 0.11 -26.18
CA GLY A 51 8.94 1.53 -26.09
C GLY A 51 7.70 2.44 -26.17
N ILE A 52 6.53 1.95 -25.73
CA ILE A 52 5.29 2.71 -25.79
C ILE A 52 5.22 3.68 -24.61
N PRO A 53 5.10 5.00 -24.83
CA PRO A 53 5.03 5.97 -23.76
C PRO A 53 3.72 5.90 -22.98
N ASN A 54 3.76 6.29 -21.71
CA ASN A 54 2.54 6.60 -20.95
C ASN A 54 1.84 7.83 -21.54
N ALA A 55 0.53 7.75 -21.63
CA ALA A 55 -0.34 8.82 -22.13
C ALA A 55 -1.60 8.92 -21.25
N PRO A 56 -2.32 10.06 -21.29
CA PRO A 56 -3.54 10.24 -20.50
C PRO A 56 -4.61 9.16 -20.68
N ASP A 57 -4.66 8.52 -21.82
CA ASP A 57 -5.58 7.44 -22.19
C ASP A 57 -5.00 6.03 -21.97
N THR A 58 -3.83 5.93 -21.34
CA THR A 58 -3.25 4.65 -20.89
C THR A 58 -4.07 4.10 -19.74
N ARG A 59 -4.53 2.85 -19.88
CA ARG A 59 -5.30 2.13 -18.87
C ARG A 59 -4.36 1.45 -17.89
N HIS A 60 -4.48 1.79 -16.61
CA HIS A 60 -3.70 1.18 -15.53
C HIS A 60 -4.60 0.33 -14.64
N LYS A 61 -4.05 -0.75 -14.05
CA LYS A 61 -4.72 -1.44 -12.95
C LYS A 61 -4.82 -0.49 -11.76
N ILE A 62 -6.02 -0.32 -11.20
CA ILE A 62 -6.26 0.62 -10.09
C ILE A 62 -6.32 -0.08 -8.73
N HIS A 63 -6.17 -1.39 -8.72
CA HIS A 63 -6.13 -2.21 -7.51
C HIS A 63 -7.17 -1.79 -6.46
N SER A 64 -6.78 -1.51 -5.23
CA SER A 64 -7.71 -1.25 -4.12
C SER A 64 -8.63 -0.04 -4.31
N ILE A 65 -8.40 0.85 -5.28
CA ILE A 65 -9.40 1.87 -5.64
C ILE A 65 -10.71 1.20 -6.11
N SER A 66 -10.64 -0.02 -6.65
CA SER A 66 -11.82 -0.85 -6.99
C SER A 66 -12.80 -1.00 -5.84
N LYS A 67 -12.31 -1.00 -4.59
CA LYS A 67 -13.17 -1.12 -3.40
C LYS A 67 -14.19 0.01 -3.28
N GLN A 68 -13.88 1.20 -3.75
CA GLN A 68 -14.83 2.31 -3.76
C GLN A 68 -16.05 2.00 -4.65
N PHE A 69 -15.82 1.35 -5.79
CA PHE A 69 -16.89 0.92 -6.71
C PHE A 69 -17.75 -0.16 -6.07
N THR A 70 -17.12 -1.16 -5.44
CA THR A 70 -17.85 -2.21 -4.70
C THR A 70 -18.67 -1.62 -3.55
N THR A 71 -18.10 -0.69 -2.78
CA THR A 71 -18.81 0.03 -1.72
C THR A 71 -20.06 0.73 -2.27
N VAL A 72 -19.93 1.44 -3.39
CA VAL A 72 -21.06 2.16 -4.00
C VAL A 72 -22.13 1.18 -4.49
N LEU A 73 -21.77 0.06 -5.13
CA LEU A 73 -22.74 -0.98 -5.53
C LEU A 73 -23.54 -1.52 -4.32
N VAL A 74 -22.84 -1.84 -3.23
CA VAL A 74 -23.49 -2.32 -2.00
C VAL A 74 -24.43 -1.25 -1.42
N LEU A 75 -23.98 0.01 -1.34
CA LEU A 75 -24.79 1.11 -0.81
C LEU A 75 -25.97 1.48 -1.72
N GLN A 76 -25.86 1.34 -3.04
CA GLN A 76 -27.00 1.47 -3.97
C GLN A 76 -28.06 0.41 -3.69
N LEU A 77 -27.63 -0.85 -3.54
CA LEU A 77 -28.54 -1.95 -3.22
C LEU A 77 -29.16 -1.80 -1.80
N ALA A 78 -28.41 -1.23 -0.88
CA ALA A 78 -28.95 -0.88 0.44
C ALA A 78 -29.98 0.26 0.37
N ALA A 79 -29.73 1.27 -0.47
CA ALA A 79 -30.69 2.35 -0.73
C ALA A 79 -31.99 1.85 -1.37
N GLU A 80 -31.92 0.79 -2.15
CA GLU A 80 -33.05 0.10 -2.78
C GLU A 80 -33.78 -0.87 -1.81
N GLY A 81 -33.22 -1.09 -0.61
CA GLY A 81 -33.73 -2.05 0.37
C GLY A 81 -33.46 -3.52 0.02
N ALA A 82 -32.57 -3.79 -0.94
CA ALA A 82 -32.18 -5.13 -1.34
C ALA A 82 -31.06 -5.72 -0.45
N ILE A 83 -30.31 -4.87 0.23
CA ILE A 83 -29.27 -5.23 1.21
C ILE A 83 -29.54 -4.46 2.51
N GLU A 84 -29.44 -5.17 3.65
CA GLU A 84 -29.38 -4.56 4.98
C GLU A 84 -27.92 -4.56 5.46
N LEU A 85 -27.39 -3.43 5.93
CA LEU A 85 -25.99 -3.34 6.34
C LEU A 85 -25.68 -4.19 7.58
N ASP A 86 -26.65 -4.37 8.46
CA ASP A 86 -26.61 -5.27 9.61
C ASP A 86 -27.03 -6.72 9.28
N GLY A 87 -27.46 -6.99 8.03
CA GLY A 87 -27.71 -8.32 7.51
C GLY A 87 -26.46 -9.20 7.55
N LYS A 88 -26.66 -10.47 7.86
CA LYS A 88 -25.58 -11.45 7.97
C LYS A 88 -25.07 -11.85 6.59
N LEU A 89 -23.79 -12.20 6.50
CA LEU A 89 -23.20 -12.70 5.26
C LEU A 89 -23.97 -13.91 4.70
N THR A 90 -24.42 -14.82 5.58
CA THR A 90 -25.19 -16.01 5.20
C THR A 90 -26.62 -15.73 4.75
N ASP A 91 -27.18 -14.55 5.00
CA ASP A 91 -28.49 -14.15 4.47
C ASP A 91 -28.40 -13.95 2.94
N TYR A 92 -27.24 -13.55 2.43
CA TYR A 92 -26.98 -13.30 1.01
C TYR A 92 -26.18 -14.42 0.34
N LEU A 93 -25.27 -15.09 1.09
CA LEU A 93 -24.46 -16.23 0.62
C LEU A 93 -24.75 -17.47 1.47
N PRO A 94 -25.88 -18.16 1.27
CA PRO A 94 -26.31 -19.27 2.12
C PRO A 94 -25.41 -20.51 2.07
N SER A 95 -24.54 -20.62 1.05
CA SER A 95 -23.50 -21.66 0.95
C SER A 95 -22.25 -21.37 1.77
N TYR A 96 -22.08 -20.14 2.26
CA TYR A 96 -20.95 -19.81 3.13
C TYR A 96 -21.09 -20.50 4.50
N ARG A 97 -19.95 -20.86 5.13
CA ARG A 97 -19.95 -21.53 6.44
C ARG A 97 -20.71 -20.70 7.50
N ARG A 98 -21.63 -21.36 8.25
CA ARG A 98 -22.53 -20.65 9.16
C ARG A 98 -21.87 -20.21 10.47
N ASP A 99 -20.92 -20.98 10.99
CA ASP A 99 -20.26 -20.71 12.28
C ASP A 99 -19.50 -19.37 12.31
N THR A 100 -19.04 -18.89 11.15
CA THR A 100 -18.44 -17.55 10.99
C THR A 100 -19.39 -16.58 10.29
N GLY A 101 -20.04 -17.00 9.19
CA GLY A 101 -20.89 -16.14 8.37
C GLY A 101 -22.15 -15.62 9.05
N ASP A 102 -22.72 -16.36 10.03
CA ASP A 102 -23.86 -15.89 10.84
C ASP A 102 -23.46 -14.80 11.86
N ARG A 103 -22.16 -14.53 12.03
CA ARG A 103 -21.61 -13.52 12.94
C ARG A 103 -21.12 -12.26 12.22
N VAL A 104 -20.84 -12.37 10.92
CA VAL A 104 -20.30 -11.31 10.08
C VAL A 104 -21.44 -10.60 9.36
N THR A 105 -21.52 -9.28 9.47
CA THR A 105 -22.49 -8.45 8.76
C THR A 105 -21.87 -7.79 7.51
N ILE A 106 -22.71 -7.25 6.63
CA ILE A 106 -22.25 -6.47 5.46
C ILE A 106 -21.47 -5.23 5.93
N ASP A 107 -21.89 -4.57 7.00
CA ASP A 107 -21.18 -3.44 7.60
C ASP A 107 -19.78 -3.83 8.10
N HIS A 108 -19.62 -5.00 8.73
CA HIS A 108 -18.32 -5.50 9.14
C HIS A 108 -17.36 -5.69 7.96
N LEU A 109 -17.84 -6.16 6.80
CA LEU A 109 -17.04 -6.33 5.59
C LEU A 109 -16.60 -4.97 5.02
N LEU A 110 -17.54 -3.99 4.93
CA LEU A 110 -17.26 -2.64 4.44
C LEU A 110 -16.22 -1.90 5.28
N ARG A 111 -16.25 -2.12 6.62
CA ARG A 111 -15.35 -1.48 7.61
C ARG A 111 -14.04 -2.20 7.83
N HIS A 112 -13.81 -3.35 7.21
CA HIS A 112 -12.64 -4.19 7.51
C HIS A 112 -12.59 -4.67 8.98
N THR A 113 -13.76 -4.91 9.59
CA THR A 113 -13.88 -5.37 10.98
C THR A 113 -14.50 -6.77 11.09
N ALA A 114 -14.53 -7.52 9.99
CA ALA A 114 -15.15 -8.85 9.94
C ALA A 114 -14.36 -9.95 10.67
N GLY A 115 -13.07 -9.77 10.89
CA GLY A 115 -12.20 -10.80 11.49
C GLY A 115 -11.81 -11.92 10.54
N ILE A 116 -12.31 -11.97 9.31
CA ILE A 116 -11.93 -12.97 8.31
C ILE A 116 -10.51 -12.68 7.81
N PRO A 117 -9.56 -13.66 7.83
CA PRO A 117 -8.21 -13.49 7.34
C PRO A 117 -8.15 -12.99 5.90
N CYS A 118 -7.15 -12.16 5.59
CA CYS A 118 -6.92 -11.67 4.24
C CYS A 118 -6.12 -12.70 3.44
N TYR A 119 -6.71 -13.28 2.39
CA TYR A 119 -6.07 -14.33 1.57
C TYR A 119 -4.80 -13.87 0.85
N ILE A 120 -4.60 -12.57 0.67
CA ILE A 120 -3.39 -12.00 0.05
C ILE A 120 -2.25 -11.82 1.08
N ASN A 121 -2.58 -11.79 2.37
CA ASN A 121 -1.59 -11.48 3.41
C ASN A 121 -0.73 -12.70 3.74
N ASP A 122 0.49 -12.68 3.22
CA ASP A 122 1.48 -13.74 3.39
C ASP A 122 1.80 -14.07 4.86
N SER A 123 1.72 -13.10 5.78
CA SER A 123 2.04 -13.31 7.19
C SER A 123 1.02 -14.22 7.87
N ASP A 124 -0.26 -14.05 7.57
CA ASP A 124 -1.34 -14.82 8.16
C ASP A 124 -1.29 -16.27 7.64
N ARG A 125 -1.08 -16.45 6.33
CA ARG A 125 -0.98 -17.78 5.70
C ARG A 125 0.30 -18.54 6.05
N ARG A 126 1.43 -17.86 6.18
CA ARG A 126 2.70 -18.47 6.61
C ARG A 126 2.63 -19.02 8.04
N SER A 127 1.90 -18.35 8.94
CA SER A 127 1.69 -18.84 10.31
C SER A 127 0.91 -20.15 10.35
N GLU A 128 0.11 -20.43 9.30
CA GLU A 128 -0.67 -21.64 9.11
C GLU A 128 0.05 -22.72 8.26
N GLY A 129 1.29 -22.45 7.80
CA GLY A 129 2.05 -23.38 6.95
C GLY A 129 1.55 -23.49 5.51
N ARG A 130 0.68 -22.59 5.05
CA ARG A 130 0.15 -22.58 3.68
C ARG A 130 1.13 -21.93 2.72
N PRO A 131 1.24 -22.41 1.45
CA PRO A 131 2.08 -21.77 0.44
C PRO A 131 1.63 -20.33 0.17
N VAL A 132 2.62 -19.47 0.10
CA VAL A 132 2.49 -18.07 -0.32
C VAL A 132 2.20 -18.05 -1.83
N TYR A 133 1.24 -17.26 -2.30
CA TYR A 133 0.88 -17.13 -3.73
C TYR A 133 -0.02 -18.21 -4.34
N GLU A 134 -0.45 -19.25 -3.61
CA GLU A 134 -1.44 -20.19 -4.15
C GLU A 134 -2.68 -19.51 -4.71
N TRP A 135 -3.15 -18.44 -4.07
CA TRP A 135 -4.32 -17.69 -4.50
C TRP A 135 -4.20 -17.09 -5.92
N ARG A 136 -3.01 -17.08 -6.52
CA ARG A 136 -2.77 -16.56 -7.89
C ARG A 136 -3.15 -17.57 -8.98
N GLY A 137 -3.46 -18.81 -8.61
CA GLY A 137 -3.88 -19.86 -9.54
C GLY A 137 -5.25 -19.59 -10.16
N HIS A 138 -5.65 -20.47 -11.08
CA HIS A 138 -7.00 -20.47 -11.63
C HIS A 138 -7.89 -21.39 -10.79
N TYR A 139 -8.97 -20.83 -10.28
CA TYR A 139 -9.96 -21.50 -9.44
C TYR A 139 -11.37 -21.18 -9.97
N ASP A 140 -12.31 -22.13 -9.80
CA ASP A 140 -13.70 -21.73 -9.82
C ASP A 140 -14.04 -20.94 -8.53
N ARG A 141 -15.13 -20.18 -8.56
CA ARG A 141 -15.49 -19.28 -7.46
C ARG A 141 -15.84 -20.01 -6.17
N GLU A 142 -16.51 -21.15 -6.25
CA GLU A 142 -16.89 -21.93 -5.08
C GLU A 142 -15.66 -22.52 -4.40
N GLN A 143 -14.75 -23.06 -5.18
CA GLN A 143 -13.45 -23.55 -4.70
C GLN A 143 -12.65 -22.41 -4.08
N PHE A 144 -12.57 -21.25 -4.73
CA PHE A 144 -11.81 -20.11 -4.20
C PHE A 144 -12.36 -19.61 -2.85
N VAL A 145 -13.70 -19.52 -2.71
CA VAL A 145 -14.34 -19.17 -1.44
C VAL A 145 -13.98 -20.18 -0.35
N THR A 146 -14.07 -21.48 -0.67
CA THR A 146 -13.80 -22.56 0.30
C THR A 146 -12.34 -22.57 0.75
N ASP A 147 -11.41 -22.45 -0.19
CA ASP A 147 -9.99 -22.65 0.07
C ASP A 147 -9.28 -21.39 0.62
N PHE A 148 -9.82 -20.19 0.32
CA PHE A 148 -9.12 -18.94 0.60
C PHE A 148 -9.90 -17.90 1.38
N LEU A 149 -11.24 -17.95 1.39
CA LEU A 149 -12.07 -16.88 1.95
C LEU A 149 -12.89 -17.32 3.16
N SER A 150 -12.79 -18.57 3.60
CA SER A 150 -13.64 -19.14 4.65
C SER A 150 -12.85 -19.66 5.86
N ASP A 151 -11.70 -19.08 6.16
CA ASP A 151 -10.89 -19.41 7.34
C ASP A 151 -11.60 -18.99 8.66
N ASP A 152 -11.08 -19.45 9.81
CA ASP A 152 -11.58 -19.08 11.12
C ASP A 152 -11.36 -17.58 11.40
N LEU A 153 -12.23 -16.99 12.19
CA LEU A 153 -12.12 -15.56 12.53
C LEU A 153 -10.89 -15.32 13.43
N MET A 154 -10.11 -14.30 13.10
CA MET A 154 -8.95 -13.86 13.89
C MET A 154 -9.36 -13.15 15.18
N PHE A 155 -10.53 -12.48 15.15
CA PHE A 155 -11.10 -11.73 16.27
C PHE A 155 -12.62 -11.66 16.13
N GLU A 156 -13.31 -11.25 17.18
CA GLU A 156 -14.76 -11.07 17.18
C GLU A 156 -15.17 -9.97 16.20
N PRO A 157 -16.11 -10.22 15.26
CA PRO A 157 -16.56 -9.21 14.30
C PRO A 157 -16.98 -7.90 14.98
N GLY A 158 -16.48 -6.79 14.46
CA GLY A 158 -16.70 -5.45 15.00
C GLY A 158 -15.74 -5.01 16.09
N SER A 159 -14.90 -5.91 16.65
CA SER A 159 -14.00 -5.56 17.79
C SER A 159 -12.69 -4.92 17.38
N GLU A 160 -12.18 -5.22 16.18
CA GLU A 160 -10.89 -4.72 15.70
C GLU A 160 -10.97 -4.32 14.22
N PHE A 161 -10.10 -3.39 13.80
CA PHE A 161 -9.88 -3.05 12.41
C PHE A 161 -8.70 -3.86 11.86
N LYS A 162 -8.93 -4.59 10.77
CA LYS A 162 -7.86 -5.22 10.01
C LYS A 162 -8.22 -5.24 8.52
N TYR A 163 -7.48 -4.47 7.72
CA TYR A 163 -7.71 -4.37 6.29
C TYR A 163 -7.74 -5.76 5.63
N SER A 164 -8.80 -6.03 4.85
CA SER A 164 -9.01 -7.35 4.24
C SER A 164 -9.54 -7.24 2.81
N ASN A 165 -8.85 -7.89 1.86
CA ASN A 165 -9.35 -8.08 0.50
C ASN A 165 -10.45 -9.15 0.47
N THR A 166 -10.40 -10.13 1.38
CA THR A 166 -11.44 -11.17 1.54
C THR A 166 -12.83 -10.56 1.68
N GLY A 167 -12.96 -9.53 2.54
CA GLY A 167 -14.25 -8.87 2.75
C GLY A 167 -14.84 -8.27 1.47
N TYR A 168 -14.01 -7.65 0.65
CA TYR A 168 -14.46 -7.01 -0.59
C TYR A 168 -14.73 -8.01 -1.73
N TYR A 169 -14.03 -9.14 -1.75
CA TYR A 169 -14.40 -10.23 -2.64
C TYR A 169 -15.78 -10.79 -2.28
N LEU A 170 -16.05 -11.04 -0.99
CA LEU A 170 -17.35 -11.51 -0.51
C LEU A 170 -18.46 -10.49 -0.78
N LEU A 171 -18.21 -9.17 -0.64
CA LEU A 171 -19.16 -8.12 -1.00
C LEU A 171 -19.50 -8.15 -2.50
N ALA A 172 -18.53 -8.41 -3.39
CA ALA A 172 -18.82 -8.58 -4.81
C ALA A 172 -19.75 -9.78 -5.07
N LEU A 173 -19.53 -10.91 -4.38
CA LEU A 173 -20.42 -12.07 -4.47
C LEU A 173 -21.83 -11.77 -3.91
N VAL A 174 -21.93 -10.97 -2.84
CA VAL A 174 -23.23 -10.50 -2.31
C VAL A 174 -23.97 -9.67 -3.36
N VAL A 175 -23.27 -8.75 -4.05
CA VAL A 175 -23.86 -7.96 -5.15
C VAL A 175 -24.39 -8.88 -6.24
N GLU A 176 -23.62 -9.89 -6.66
CA GLU A 176 -24.05 -10.85 -7.68
C GLU A 176 -25.25 -11.70 -7.23
N ALA A 177 -25.23 -12.18 -5.98
CA ALA A 177 -26.31 -13.00 -5.42
C ALA A 177 -27.63 -12.24 -5.32
N VAL A 178 -27.58 -10.96 -4.91
CA VAL A 178 -28.77 -10.11 -4.76
C VAL A 178 -29.35 -9.69 -6.12
N THR A 179 -28.50 -9.40 -7.11
CA THR A 179 -28.97 -8.87 -8.39
C THR A 179 -29.22 -9.96 -9.43
N GLY A 180 -28.63 -11.16 -9.27
CA GLY A 180 -28.63 -12.21 -10.29
C GLY A 180 -27.77 -11.88 -11.51
N LYS A 181 -26.94 -10.84 -11.48
CA LYS A 181 -26.05 -10.38 -12.53
C LYS A 181 -24.60 -10.50 -12.07
N THR A 182 -23.66 -10.61 -13.00
CA THR A 182 -22.24 -10.59 -12.69
C THR A 182 -21.82 -9.26 -12.07
N TYR A 183 -20.71 -9.24 -11.35
CA TYR A 183 -20.13 -8.01 -10.82
C TYR A 183 -19.85 -6.97 -11.92
N GLU A 184 -19.34 -7.42 -13.07
CA GLU A 184 -19.06 -6.57 -14.22
C GLU A 184 -20.34 -5.94 -14.81
N GLU A 185 -21.44 -6.71 -14.96
CA GLU A 185 -22.72 -6.18 -15.42
C GLU A 185 -23.27 -5.13 -14.46
N ASN A 186 -23.22 -5.39 -13.13
CA ASN A 186 -23.62 -4.42 -12.12
C ASN A 186 -22.78 -3.15 -12.17
N LEU A 187 -21.46 -3.29 -12.35
CA LEU A 187 -20.54 -2.17 -12.45
C LEU A 187 -20.87 -1.28 -13.65
N HIS A 188 -21.08 -1.88 -14.84
CA HIS A 188 -21.44 -1.16 -16.05
C HIS A 188 -22.79 -0.46 -15.91
N GLU A 189 -23.84 -1.19 -15.61
CA GLU A 189 -25.21 -0.65 -15.60
C GLU A 189 -25.41 0.44 -14.53
N ARG A 190 -24.79 0.27 -13.36
CA ARG A 190 -25.06 1.12 -12.19
C ARG A 190 -24.06 2.26 -12.02
N ILE A 191 -22.87 2.14 -12.58
CA ILE A 191 -21.80 3.12 -12.35
C ILE A 191 -21.16 3.61 -13.64
N LEU A 192 -20.56 2.70 -14.45
CA LEU A 192 -19.68 3.13 -15.54
C LEU A 192 -20.47 3.83 -16.67
N ASP A 193 -21.53 3.20 -17.17
CA ASP A 193 -22.34 3.75 -18.27
C ASP A 193 -23.05 5.05 -17.85
N PRO A 194 -23.68 5.15 -16.65
CA PRO A 194 -24.27 6.41 -16.19
C PRO A 194 -23.29 7.57 -16.03
N LEU A 195 -22.02 7.27 -15.74
CA LEU A 195 -20.98 8.28 -15.57
C LEU A 195 -20.22 8.57 -16.87
N GLY A 196 -20.35 7.74 -17.91
CA GLY A 196 -19.59 7.83 -19.16
C GLY A 196 -18.13 7.40 -19.00
N MET A 197 -17.86 6.47 -18.08
CA MET A 197 -16.51 5.94 -17.80
C MET A 197 -16.17 4.79 -18.76
N HIS A 198 -15.93 5.10 -20.01
CA HIS A 198 -15.77 4.10 -21.09
C HIS A 198 -14.39 3.45 -21.14
N ASP A 199 -13.41 4.00 -20.45
CA ASP A 199 -12.05 3.48 -20.36
C ASP A 199 -11.77 2.76 -19.03
N THR A 200 -12.82 2.49 -18.25
CA THR A 200 -12.79 1.73 -16.99
C THR A 200 -13.52 0.40 -17.15
N GLY A 201 -13.01 -0.66 -16.54
CA GLY A 201 -13.65 -1.97 -16.58
C GLY A 201 -12.95 -3.00 -15.70
N VAL A 202 -13.49 -4.21 -15.72
CA VAL A 202 -12.89 -5.38 -15.05
C VAL A 202 -11.70 -5.87 -15.87
N ASP A 203 -10.52 -5.96 -15.21
CA ASP A 203 -9.32 -6.54 -15.81
C ASP A 203 -9.54 -8.04 -16.10
N SER A 204 -8.91 -8.55 -17.15
CA SER A 204 -9.04 -9.94 -17.58
C SER A 204 -7.83 -10.36 -18.39
N ASP A 205 -7.43 -11.62 -18.22
CA ASP A 205 -6.38 -12.21 -19.04
C ASP A 205 -6.92 -12.83 -20.33
N ASP A 206 -8.23 -13.10 -20.38
CA ASP A 206 -8.89 -13.69 -21.54
C ASP A 206 -9.30 -12.65 -22.60
N ARG A 207 -9.21 -11.36 -22.26
CA ARG A 207 -9.63 -10.27 -23.15
C ARG A 207 -8.47 -9.34 -23.50
N ILE A 208 -8.45 -8.90 -24.76
CA ILE A 208 -7.54 -7.83 -25.16
C ILE A 208 -8.11 -6.51 -24.65
N ILE A 209 -7.39 -5.88 -23.73
CA ILE A 209 -7.69 -4.55 -23.21
C ILE A 209 -6.77 -3.55 -23.93
N PRO A 210 -7.29 -2.76 -24.88
CA PRO A 210 -6.46 -1.81 -25.63
C PRO A 210 -5.80 -0.79 -24.70
N ARG A 211 -4.56 -0.40 -25.00
CA ARG A 211 -3.79 0.61 -24.25
C ARG A 211 -3.59 0.27 -22.77
N ARG A 212 -3.65 -1.02 -22.39
CA ARG A 212 -3.33 -1.46 -21.02
C ARG A 212 -1.82 -1.38 -20.80
N ALA A 213 -1.40 -0.66 -19.73
CA ALA A 213 -0.01 -0.61 -19.32
C ALA A 213 0.48 -1.98 -18.82
N SER A 214 1.76 -2.27 -19.04
CA SER A 214 2.47 -3.35 -18.35
C SER A 214 3.00 -2.84 -17.01
N GLY A 215 2.99 -3.71 -15.99
CA GLY A 215 3.54 -3.39 -14.67
C GLY A 215 5.01 -3.79 -14.57
N TYR A 216 5.81 -2.96 -13.93
CA TYR A 216 7.23 -3.17 -13.75
C TYR A 216 7.65 -2.98 -12.30
N ARG A 217 8.83 -3.51 -11.96
CA ARG A 217 9.52 -3.24 -10.71
C ARG A 217 10.95 -2.79 -11.03
N LYS A 218 11.42 -1.76 -10.33
CA LYS A 218 12.82 -1.35 -10.44
C LYS A 218 13.72 -2.45 -9.87
N ALA A 219 14.83 -2.68 -10.52
CA ALA A 219 15.86 -3.63 -10.15
C ALA A 219 17.23 -3.01 -10.43
N PRO A 220 18.31 -3.57 -9.90
CA PRO A 220 19.65 -3.18 -10.28
C PRO A 220 19.79 -3.21 -11.81
N GLY A 221 20.31 -2.12 -12.40
CA GLY A 221 20.46 -2.01 -13.86
C GLY A 221 19.19 -1.69 -14.65
N GLY A 222 18.03 -1.46 -14.02
CA GLY A 222 16.84 -1.04 -14.75
C GLY A 222 15.49 -1.49 -14.17
N TYR A 223 14.67 -2.11 -15.01
CA TYR A 223 13.33 -2.57 -14.64
C TYR A 223 13.14 -4.02 -15.04
N ILE A 224 12.38 -4.75 -14.24
CA ILE A 224 11.95 -6.13 -14.53
C ILE A 224 10.42 -6.21 -14.54
N ASN A 225 9.90 -7.24 -15.22
CA ASN A 225 8.49 -7.59 -15.16
C ASN A 225 8.14 -8.06 -13.74
N VAL A 226 6.90 -7.78 -13.34
CA VAL A 226 6.39 -8.21 -12.04
C VAL A 226 5.75 -9.59 -12.12
N GLU A 227 5.53 -10.16 -10.94
CA GLU A 227 4.81 -11.41 -10.81
C GLU A 227 3.37 -11.28 -11.33
N TYR A 228 2.86 -12.39 -11.88
CA TYR A 228 1.48 -12.47 -12.32
C TYR A 228 0.50 -12.44 -11.15
N ASP A 229 -0.57 -11.66 -11.29
CA ASP A 229 -1.76 -11.69 -10.44
C ASP A 229 -2.98 -12.06 -11.27
N ASN A 230 -3.70 -13.11 -10.88
CA ASN A 230 -4.95 -13.45 -11.53
C ASN A 230 -6.04 -12.44 -11.16
N PRO A 231 -6.57 -11.64 -12.11
CA PRO A 231 -7.56 -10.61 -11.81
C PRO A 231 -8.91 -11.19 -11.33
N ASP A 232 -9.27 -12.41 -11.71
CA ASP A 232 -10.51 -13.07 -11.29
C ASP A 232 -10.53 -13.33 -9.78
N ASN A 233 -9.35 -13.52 -9.16
CA ASN A 233 -9.21 -13.71 -7.73
C ASN A 233 -9.18 -12.39 -6.94
N LEU A 234 -9.32 -11.25 -7.62
CA LEU A 234 -9.34 -9.91 -7.03
C LEU A 234 -10.69 -9.20 -7.17
N ILE A 235 -11.73 -9.93 -7.60
CA ILE A 235 -13.06 -9.35 -7.86
C ILE A 235 -13.53 -8.50 -6.68
N GLY A 236 -14.00 -7.29 -6.99
CA GLY A 236 -14.48 -6.32 -5.99
C GLY A 236 -13.41 -5.72 -5.09
N ALA A 237 -12.26 -6.39 -4.94
CA ALA A 237 -11.17 -5.96 -4.06
C ALA A 237 -10.06 -5.18 -4.79
N GLY A 238 -9.84 -5.48 -6.11
CA GLY A 238 -8.69 -4.91 -6.79
C GLY A 238 -8.59 -5.20 -8.29
N ASN A 239 -9.64 -5.65 -8.94
CA ASN A 239 -9.60 -6.15 -10.31
C ASN A 239 -9.98 -5.14 -11.39
N LEU A 240 -10.06 -3.85 -11.09
CA LEU A 240 -10.41 -2.86 -12.10
C LEU A 240 -9.17 -2.24 -12.75
N TYR A 241 -9.33 -1.88 -14.03
CA TYR A 241 -8.46 -0.92 -14.70
C TYR A 241 -9.22 0.38 -14.98
N SER A 242 -8.48 1.48 -15.16
CA SER A 242 -9.06 2.79 -15.49
C SER A 242 -8.04 3.70 -16.19
N THR A 243 -8.52 4.86 -16.64
CA THR A 243 -7.69 6.02 -17.01
C THR A 243 -7.79 7.12 -15.95
N VAL A 244 -6.82 8.05 -15.95
CA VAL A 244 -6.88 9.19 -15.03
C VAL A 244 -8.10 10.08 -15.30
N GLY A 245 -8.57 10.16 -16.55
CA GLY A 245 -9.78 10.90 -16.94
C GLY A 245 -11.04 10.29 -16.34
N ASP A 246 -11.22 8.97 -16.46
CA ASP A 246 -12.37 8.28 -15.87
C ASP A 246 -12.34 8.35 -14.34
N LEU A 247 -11.16 8.25 -13.70
CA LEU A 247 -11.08 8.44 -12.25
C LEU A 247 -11.38 9.89 -11.81
N LEU A 248 -11.17 10.89 -12.66
CA LEU A 248 -11.68 12.24 -12.37
C LEU A 248 -13.20 12.24 -12.36
N LEU A 249 -13.86 11.65 -13.38
CA LEU A 249 -15.34 11.54 -13.42
C LEU A 249 -15.86 10.83 -12.17
N TRP A 250 -15.22 9.74 -11.75
CA TRP A 250 -15.52 9.02 -10.52
C TRP A 250 -15.43 9.90 -9.28
N ASN A 251 -14.29 10.60 -9.10
CA ASN A 251 -14.07 11.45 -7.94
C ASN A 251 -15.06 12.61 -7.86
N LEU A 252 -15.45 13.18 -8.99
CA LEU A 252 -16.49 14.21 -9.07
C LEU A 252 -17.88 13.63 -8.75
N ALA A 253 -18.19 12.43 -9.23
CA ALA A 253 -19.45 11.77 -8.94
C ALA A 253 -19.65 11.47 -7.46
N LEU A 254 -18.58 11.06 -6.74
CA LEU A 254 -18.61 10.83 -5.29
C LEU A 254 -18.91 12.09 -4.45
N LEU A 255 -18.70 13.27 -5.00
CA LEU A 255 -19.01 14.54 -4.33
C LEU A 255 -20.47 15.01 -4.55
N THR A 256 -21.24 14.26 -5.34
CA THR A 256 -22.60 14.60 -5.74
C THR A 256 -23.56 13.41 -5.56
N ASP A 257 -24.85 13.61 -5.84
CA ASP A 257 -25.87 12.55 -5.77
C ASP A 257 -25.93 11.69 -7.06
N ARG A 258 -24.91 11.74 -7.93
CA ARG A 258 -24.92 11.01 -9.22
C ARG A 258 -24.83 9.50 -9.07
N VAL A 259 -24.14 9.02 -8.02
CA VAL A 259 -23.94 7.57 -7.80
C VAL A 259 -24.61 7.08 -6.52
N LEU A 260 -24.80 7.95 -5.53
CA LEU A 260 -25.49 7.63 -4.27
C LEU A 260 -26.40 8.77 -3.86
N PRO A 261 -27.64 8.50 -3.41
CA PRO A 261 -28.46 9.52 -2.73
C PRO A 261 -27.74 10.09 -1.51
N ALA A 262 -27.99 11.38 -1.19
CA ALA A 262 -27.28 12.10 -0.14
C ALA A 262 -27.12 11.32 1.20
N PRO A 263 -28.15 10.67 1.77
CA PRO A 263 -27.97 9.93 3.02
C PRO A 263 -26.97 8.78 2.95
N TRP A 264 -26.92 8.09 1.80
CA TRP A 264 -25.99 6.97 1.56
C TRP A 264 -24.59 7.44 1.19
N ARG A 265 -24.49 8.59 0.51
CA ARG A 265 -23.21 9.25 0.30
C ARG A 265 -22.60 9.70 1.65
N GLU A 266 -23.39 10.35 2.51
CA GLU A 266 -22.98 10.72 3.87
C GLU A 266 -22.53 9.50 4.66
N LYS A 267 -23.26 8.38 4.55
CA LYS A 267 -22.89 7.10 5.18
C LYS A 267 -21.53 6.56 4.66
N MET A 268 -21.26 6.67 3.36
CA MET A 268 -19.96 6.27 2.79
C MET A 268 -18.80 7.06 3.38
N PHE A 269 -19.01 8.34 3.69
CA PHE A 269 -18.01 9.25 4.21
C PHE A 269 -18.02 9.37 5.75
N GLU A 270 -18.87 8.64 6.44
CA GLU A 270 -18.92 8.62 7.91
C GLU A 270 -17.70 7.92 8.48
N VAL A 271 -16.92 8.64 9.31
CA VAL A 271 -15.73 8.09 9.96
C VAL A 271 -16.14 7.07 11.04
N TYR A 272 -15.55 5.89 10.99
CA TYR A 272 -15.77 4.82 11.97
C TYR A 272 -14.53 4.41 12.76
N SER A 273 -13.34 4.80 12.31
CA SER A 273 -12.07 4.53 12.99
C SER A 273 -11.10 5.68 12.75
N GLU A 274 -10.31 6.01 13.76
CA GLU A 274 -9.30 7.07 13.69
C GLU A 274 -7.95 6.56 14.18
N GLU A 275 -6.90 6.95 13.45
CA GLU A 275 -5.50 6.75 13.79
C GLU A 275 -4.77 8.09 13.71
N PRO A 276 -3.59 8.25 14.33
CA PRO A 276 -2.84 9.49 14.24
C PRO A 276 -2.57 9.91 12.79
N GLY A 277 -3.22 11.01 12.36
CA GLY A 277 -3.09 11.59 11.02
C GLY A 277 -3.95 10.95 9.93
N MET A 278 -4.75 9.93 10.24
CA MET A 278 -5.65 9.26 9.30
C MET A 278 -6.96 8.85 9.98
N ALA A 279 -8.09 8.98 9.26
CA ALA A 279 -9.36 8.42 9.70
C ALA A 279 -10.00 7.62 8.56
N HIS A 280 -10.73 6.56 8.91
CA HIS A 280 -11.30 5.61 7.97
C HIS A 280 -12.81 5.75 7.85
N ALA A 281 -13.29 5.76 6.61
CA ALA A 281 -14.68 5.60 6.20
C ALA A 281 -14.79 4.44 5.20
N TYR A 282 -15.96 4.17 4.62
CA TYR A 282 -16.10 3.05 3.67
C TYR A 282 -15.28 3.29 2.39
N SER A 283 -14.10 2.66 2.30
CA SER A 283 -13.12 2.85 1.20
C SER A 283 -12.78 4.32 0.92
N VAL A 284 -12.79 5.15 1.94
CA VAL A 284 -12.36 6.54 1.92
C VAL A 284 -11.52 6.80 3.16
N ASN A 285 -10.33 7.34 2.97
CA ASN A 285 -9.48 7.76 4.07
C ASN A 285 -9.43 9.28 4.14
N TYR A 286 -9.45 9.81 5.34
CA TYR A 286 -9.24 11.22 5.63
C TYR A 286 -7.82 11.40 6.13
N PHE A 287 -7.14 12.43 5.62
CA PHE A 287 -5.79 12.77 6.01
C PHE A 287 -5.73 14.21 6.48
N THR A 288 -4.95 14.41 7.53
CA THR A 288 -4.57 15.75 7.99
C THR A 288 -3.06 15.87 7.94
N ARG A 289 -2.55 16.78 7.13
CA ARG A 289 -1.12 17.11 7.09
C ARG A 289 -0.93 18.56 7.48
N ARG A 290 0.19 18.85 8.16
CA ARG A 290 0.57 20.24 8.47
C ARG A 290 1.62 20.72 7.49
N ARG A 291 1.40 21.91 6.92
CA ARG A 291 2.40 22.65 6.16
C ARG A 291 3.51 23.12 7.12
N PRO A 292 4.70 23.50 6.61
CA PRO A 292 5.73 24.16 7.41
C PRO A 292 5.22 25.43 8.12
N SER A 293 4.22 26.11 7.56
CA SER A 293 3.51 27.26 8.17
C SER A 293 2.70 26.91 9.42
N GLY A 294 2.50 25.61 9.74
CA GLY A 294 1.60 25.14 10.79
C GLY A 294 0.14 24.95 10.34
N GLU A 295 -0.24 25.42 9.15
CA GLU A 295 -1.57 25.24 8.59
C GLU A 295 -1.89 23.77 8.33
N ALA A 296 -3.07 23.31 8.74
CA ALA A 296 -3.55 21.96 8.47
C ALA A 296 -4.20 21.89 7.08
N VAL A 297 -3.72 20.97 6.24
CA VAL A 297 -4.34 20.62 4.96
C VAL A 297 -5.10 19.31 5.15
N ARG A 298 -6.41 19.36 4.92
CA ARG A 298 -7.29 18.19 4.98
C ARG A 298 -7.63 17.71 3.58
N PHE A 299 -7.54 16.42 3.37
CA PHE A 299 -7.94 15.80 2.11
C PHE A 299 -8.46 14.40 2.34
N THR A 300 -9.28 13.93 1.43
CA THR A 300 -9.68 12.53 1.36
C THR A 300 -8.96 11.87 0.20
N GLY A 301 -8.76 10.57 0.30
CA GLY A 301 -8.15 9.80 -0.78
C GLY A 301 -8.27 8.31 -0.55
N PHE A 302 -7.94 7.59 -1.58
CA PHE A 302 -7.75 6.15 -1.53
C PHE A 302 -6.66 5.74 -2.52
N SER A 303 -5.91 4.71 -2.15
CA SER A 303 -4.80 4.22 -2.96
C SER A 303 -5.04 2.79 -3.39
N GLY A 304 -4.45 2.42 -4.51
CA GLY A 304 -4.41 1.07 -5.00
C GLY A 304 -2.97 0.63 -5.27
N GLY A 305 -2.53 -0.45 -4.65
CA GLY A 305 -1.19 -1.01 -4.83
C GLY A 305 -1.25 -2.49 -5.12
N GLY A 306 -0.40 -2.94 -6.04
CA GLY A 306 -0.22 -4.32 -6.42
C GLY A 306 1.01 -4.50 -7.30
N PRO A 307 1.27 -5.73 -7.78
CA PRO A 307 2.44 -5.97 -8.61
C PRO A 307 2.47 -5.03 -9.83
N GLY A 308 3.53 -4.23 -9.91
CA GLY A 308 3.78 -3.32 -11.03
C GLY A 308 2.95 -2.04 -11.05
N PHE A 309 2.04 -1.82 -10.12
CA PHE A 309 1.19 -0.63 -10.15
C PHE A 309 1.00 -0.02 -8.77
N ASN A 310 1.00 1.31 -8.74
CA ASN A 310 0.58 2.11 -7.60
C ASN A 310 -0.28 3.26 -8.10
N THR A 311 -1.47 3.44 -7.54
CA THR A 311 -2.44 4.43 -7.99
C THR A 311 -2.99 5.20 -6.79
N ASP A 312 -3.11 6.51 -6.94
CA ASP A 312 -3.62 7.39 -5.89
C ASP A 312 -4.69 8.34 -6.47
N ALA A 313 -5.73 8.59 -5.68
CA ALA A 313 -6.72 9.61 -5.97
C ALA A 313 -6.97 10.45 -4.72
N PHE A 314 -6.65 11.74 -4.77
CA PHE A 314 -6.76 12.69 -3.67
C PHE A 314 -7.76 13.78 -3.98
N ARG A 315 -8.60 14.13 -2.99
CA ARG A 315 -9.56 15.23 -3.03
C ARG A 315 -9.24 16.21 -1.92
N PHE A 316 -8.77 17.38 -2.27
CA PHE A 316 -8.48 18.48 -1.34
C PHE A 316 -9.73 19.33 -1.18
N LEU A 317 -10.49 19.07 -0.10
CA LEU A 317 -11.85 19.57 0.09
C LEU A 317 -11.91 21.10 0.19
N ASP A 318 -10.92 21.71 0.84
CA ASP A 318 -10.88 23.16 1.07
C ASP A 318 -10.44 23.94 -0.18
N SER A 319 -9.68 23.31 -1.09
CA SER A 319 -9.16 23.96 -2.30
C SER A 319 -9.89 23.59 -3.59
N GLY A 320 -10.79 22.59 -3.57
CA GLY A 320 -11.45 22.09 -4.78
C GLY A 320 -10.50 21.37 -5.76
N VAL A 321 -9.30 20.98 -5.31
CA VAL A 321 -8.30 20.30 -6.13
C VAL A 321 -8.50 18.80 -6.05
N ILE A 322 -8.45 18.13 -7.21
CA ILE A 322 -8.39 16.67 -7.32
C ILE A 322 -7.08 16.31 -8.02
N VAL A 323 -6.32 15.36 -7.45
CA VAL A 323 -5.09 14.84 -8.05
C VAL A 323 -5.24 13.34 -8.22
N VAL A 324 -5.08 12.85 -9.45
CA VAL A 324 -5.05 11.42 -9.79
C VAL A 324 -3.66 11.07 -10.29
N ILE A 325 -3.04 10.05 -9.72
CA ILE A 325 -1.68 9.60 -10.03
C ILE A 325 -1.73 8.12 -10.31
N PHE A 326 -1.27 7.72 -11.50
CA PHE A 326 -1.08 6.33 -11.89
C PHE A 326 0.39 6.08 -12.15
N ASP A 327 0.94 5.05 -11.51
CA ASP A 327 2.32 4.60 -11.69
C ASP A 327 2.31 3.11 -12.07
N ASN A 328 3.09 2.73 -13.07
CA ASN A 328 3.28 1.34 -13.46
C ASN A 328 4.69 0.81 -13.13
N SER A 329 5.25 1.25 -12.00
CA SER A 329 6.59 0.86 -11.52
C SER A 329 6.70 0.49 -10.03
N THR A 330 5.68 0.16 -9.36
CA THR A 330 5.43 -0.36 -7.97
C THR A 330 6.29 0.13 -6.80
N GLN A 331 7.33 0.91 -6.94
CA GLN A 331 8.31 1.05 -5.85
C GLN A 331 8.09 2.23 -4.92
N TYR A 332 7.25 3.20 -5.28
CA TYR A 332 7.27 4.47 -4.58
C TYR A 332 5.89 4.93 -4.15
N ASN A 333 5.83 5.38 -2.91
CA ASN A 333 4.64 5.96 -2.33
C ASN A 333 4.50 7.42 -2.79
N HIS A 334 3.52 7.72 -3.65
CA HIS A 334 3.27 9.06 -4.19
C HIS A 334 2.47 9.96 -3.23
N TRP A 335 2.25 9.55 -2.00
CA TRP A 335 1.49 10.30 -0.98
C TRP A 335 2.00 11.71 -0.73
N ARG A 336 3.23 12.00 -1.12
CA ARG A 336 3.80 13.35 -1.06
C ARG A 336 3.50 14.17 -2.31
N MET A 337 3.30 13.52 -3.45
CA MET A 337 3.11 14.20 -4.74
C MET A 337 1.77 14.96 -4.79
N GLY A 338 0.67 14.32 -4.40
CA GLY A 338 -0.65 14.97 -4.39
C GLY A 338 -0.70 16.25 -3.53
N PRO A 339 -0.32 16.19 -2.23
CA PRO A 339 -0.25 17.39 -1.39
C PRO A 339 0.69 18.48 -1.92
N ALA A 340 1.84 18.11 -2.50
CA ALA A 340 2.77 19.07 -3.10
C ALA A 340 2.17 19.77 -4.32
N ILE A 341 1.47 19.02 -5.20
CA ILE A 341 0.76 19.62 -6.35
C ILE A 341 -0.33 20.60 -5.86
N ASN A 342 -1.09 20.23 -4.82
CA ASN A 342 -2.07 21.15 -4.22
C ASN A 342 -1.40 22.40 -3.63
N GLU A 343 -0.20 22.27 -3.06
CA GLU A 343 0.59 23.39 -2.55
C GLU A 343 1.07 24.31 -3.70
N ILE A 344 1.56 23.74 -4.81
CA ILE A 344 1.97 24.51 -6.01
C ILE A 344 0.79 25.32 -6.54
N LEU A 345 -0.40 24.72 -6.65
CA LEU A 345 -1.60 25.44 -7.11
C LEU A 345 -2.05 26.55 -6.15
N ALA A 346 -1.66 26.48 -4.89
CA ALA A 346 -1.87 27.54 -3.90
C ALA A 346 -0.75 28.59 -3.89
N GLY A 347 0.23 28.53 -4.82
CA GLY A 347 1.37 29.43 -4.93
C GLY A 347 2.53 29.10 -3.98
N GLY A 348 2.52 27.91 -3.37
CA GLY A 348 3.62 27.43 -2.53
C GLY A 348 4.74 26.79 -3.35
N THR A 349 5.85 26.53 -2.69
CA THR A 349 7.04 25.89 -3.29
C THR A 349 7.44 24.68 -2.45
N PRO A 350 6.86 23.49 -2.73
CA PRO A 350 7.24 22.27 -2.03
C PRO A 350 8.69 21.90 -2.37
N PRO A 351 9.38 21.17 -1.47
CA PRO A 351 10.71 20.66 -1.76
C PRO A 351 10.71 19.78 -3.01
N MET A 352 11.70 19.97 -3.87
CA MET A 352 11.87 19.15 -5.08
C MET A 352 12.21 17.70 -4.71
N PRO A 353 11.73 16.70 -5.46
CA PRO A 353 12.07 15.31 -5.25
C PRO A 353 13.57 15.05 -5.38
N LEU A 354 14.12 14.33 -4.42
CA LEU A 354 15.53 13.92 -4.39
C LEU A 354 15.65 12.42 -4.77
N PRO A 355 16.77 11.98 -5.34
CA PRO A 355 17.03 10.58 -5.61
C PRO A 355 17.02 9.74 -4.31
N LEU A 356 16.75 8.44 -4.41
CA LEU A 356 16.88 7.54 -3.28
C LEU A 356 18.35 7.15 -3.08
N LEU A 357 18.78 7.17 -1.83
CA LEU A 357 20.13 6.72 -1.47
C LEU A 357 20.33 5.24 -1.79
N SER A 358 19.29 4.41 -1.57
CA SER A 358 19.31 2.99 -1.93
C SER A 358 19.63 2.71 -3.39
N ASP A 359 19.05 3.47 -4.31
CA ASP A 359 19.30 3.31 -5.75
C ASP A 359 20.77 3.56 -6.07
N VAL A 360 21.32 4.65 -5.55
CA VAL A 360 22.72 5.05 -5.81
C VAL A 360 23.72 4.03 -5.23
N LEU A 361 23.45 3.52 -4.03
CA LEU A 361 24.33 2.51 -3.40
C LEU A 361 24.28 1.18 -4.16
N VAL A 362 23.09 0.75 -4.59
CA VAL A 362 22.93 -0.50 -5.33
C VAL A 362 23.55 -0.43 -6.73
N GLU A 363 23.43 0.70 -7.44
CA GLU A 363 24.14 0.93 -8.69
C GLU A 363 25.67 0.90 -8.48
N THR A 364 26.14 1.46 -7.36
CA THR A 364 27.56 1.40 -7.01
C THR A 364 28.05 -0.02 -6.72
N ILE A 365 27.23 -0.85 -6.05
CA ILE A 365 27.55 -2.27 -5.87
C ILE A 365 27.67 -2.95 -7.22
N ALA A 366 26.70 -2.78 -8.11
CA ALA A 366 26.70 -3.40 -9.42
C ALA A 366 27.92 -3.03 -10.27
N ASP A 367 28.39 -1.77 -10.17
CA ASP A 367 29.50 -1.25 -10.97
C ASP A 367 30.87 -1.48 -10.35
N ARG A 368 30.97 -1.37 -9.00
CA ARG A 368 32.26 -1.26 -8.28
C ARG A 368 32.38 -2.16 -7.06
N GLY A 369 31.33 -2.95 -6.74
CA GLY A 369 31.27 -3.87 -5.62
C GLY A 369 30.93 -3.23 -4.27
N LEU A 370 30.65 -4.09 -3.29
CA LEU A 370 30.20 -3.72 -1.94
C LEU A 370 31.14 -2.72 -1.23
N ALA A 371 32.46 -2.94 -1.28
CA ALA A 371 33.41 -2.07 -0.58
C ALA A 371 33.32 -0.60 -1.06
N ALA A 372 33.08 -0.37 -2.35
CA ALA A 372 32.90 0.97 -2.89
C ALA A 372 31.61 1.62 -2.41
N ALA A 373 30.52 0.85 -2.30
CA ALA A 373 29.24 1.34 -1.79
C ALA A 373 29.30 1.72 -0.30
N VAL A 374 30.03 0.96 0.53
CA VAL A 374 30.23 1.28 1.95
C VAL A 374 31.00 2.60 2.11
N VAL A 375 32.09 2.79 1.34
CA VAL A 375 32.84 4.04 1.34
C VAL A 375 31.98 5.21 0.87
N GLN A 376 31.21 5.01 -0.20
CA GLN A 376 30.30 6.04 -0.71
C GLN A 376 29.19 6.39 0.29
N TYR A 377 28.62 5.39 0.98
CA TYR A 377 27.65 5.63 2.03
C TYR A 377 28.22 6.52 3.14
N ALA A 378 29.41 6.22 3.62
CA ALA A 378 30.07 7.03 4.64
C ALA A 378 30.28 8.48 4.19
N ASP A 379 30.79 8.69 2.96
CA ASP A 379 30.97 10.03 2.39
C ASP A 379 29.65 10.79 2.24
N ILE A 380 28.58 10.12 1.76
CA ILE A 380 27.25 10.72 1.63
C ILE A 380 26.71 11.12 2.99
N MET A 381 26.84 10.28 4.01
CA MET A 381 26.33 10.58 5.36
C MET A 381 27.06 11.75 6.00
N ASP A 382 28.35 11.88 5.76
CA ASP A 382 29.20 12.95 6.30
C ASP A 382 29.02 14.30 5.59
N ASN A 383 28.83 14.29 4.25
CA ASN A 383 28.96 15.47 3.42
C ASN A 383 27.76 15.79 2.54
N HIS A 384 26.91 14.83 2.21
CA HIS A 384 25.89 14.92 1.14
C HIS A 384 24.52 14.36 1.51
N ARG A 385 24.24 14.18 2.82
CA ARG A 385 22.99 13.53 3.28
C ARG A 385 21.74 14.23 2.76
N ASP A 386 21.77 15.55 2.66
CA ASP A 386 20.63 16.38 2.25
C ASP A 386 20.33 16.32 0.74
N ASP A 387 21.24 15.76 -0.06
CA ASP A 387 21.06 15.56 -1.50
C ASP A 387 20.20 14.34 -1.83
N TYR A 388 19.83 13.54 -0.83
CA TYR A 388 19.07 12.30 -0.98
C TYR A 388 17.79 12.29 -0.17
N ALA A 389 16.75 11.63 -0.71
CA ALA A 389 15.48 11.49 -0.03
C ALA A 389 15.62 10.70 1.27
N GLY A 390 14.95 11.20 2.31
CA GLY A 390 14.73 10.44 3.54
C GLY A 390 13.70 9.33 3.29
N GLY A 391 14.01 8.12 3.76
CA GLY A 391 13.15 6.95 3.65
C GLY A 391 13.67 5.83 4.55
N SER A 392 13.06 4.65 4.48
CA SER A 392 13.60 3.46 5.13
C SER A 392 14.64 2.80 4.21
N LEU A 393 15.90 3.23 4.32
CA LEU A 393 17.00 2.69 3.53
C LEU A 393 17.08 1.15 3.68
N GLU A 394 16.85 0.61 4.88
CA GLU A 394 16.77 -0.83 5.10
C GLU A 394 15.77 -1.51 4.16
N LEU A 395 14.53 -1.03 4.11
CA LEU A 395 13.47 -1.64 3.30
C LEU A 395 13.72 -1.48 1.80
N GLU A 396 14.28 -0.34 1.40
CA GLU A 396 14.61 -0.04 0.01
C GLU A 396 15.74 -0.95 -0.49
N VAL A 397 16.84 -1.09 0.27
CA VAL A 397 17.94 -2.00 -0.06
C VAL A 397 17.49 -3.46 -0.09
N ARG A 398 16.61 -3.88 0.85
CA ARG A 398 15.99 -5.21 0.83
C ARG A 398 15.20 -5.47 -0.45
N ALA A 399 14.45 -4.48 -0.93
CA ALA A 399 13.69 -4.61 -2.17
C ALA A 399 14.62 -4.86 -3.37
N HIS A 400 15.76 -4.17 -3.45
CA HIS A 400 16.77 -4.39 -4.49
C HIS A 400 17.43 -5.78 -4.40
N GLY A 401 17.76 -6.26 -3.19
CA GLY A 401 18.30 -7.61 -3.01
C GLY A 401 17.34 -8.70 -3.51
N ARG A 402 16.06 -8.56 -3.19
CA ARG A 402 15.02 -9.47 -3.71
C ARG A 402 14.84 -9.39 -5.22
N ALA A 403 14.96 -8.19 -5.79
CA ALA A 403 14.92 -8.02 -7.24
C ALA A 403 16.11 -8.70 -7.94
N ALA A 404 17.31 -8.61 -7.38
CA ALA A 404 18.50 -9.33 -7.88
C ALA A 404 18.31 -10.86 -7.79
N LEU A 405 17.72 -11.38 -6.70
CA LEU A 405 17.35 -12.79 -6.59
C LEU A 405 16.38 -13.23 -7.68
N ALA A 406 15.37 -12.43 -7.97
CA ALA A 406 14.39 -12.72 -9.02
C ALA A 406 15.01 -12.74 -10.43
N LEU A 407 16.15 -12.04 -10.61
CA LEU A 407 16.96 -12.06 -11.83
C LEU A 407 17.98 -13.20 -11.86
N HIS A 408 18.06 -14.04 -10.83
CA HIS A 408 19.09 -15.05 -10.63
C HIS A 408 20.52 -14.48 -10.55
N GLU A 409 20.65 -13.19 -10.20
CA GLU A 409 21.94 -12.52 -9.97
C GLU A 409 22.36 -12.74 -8.51
N HIS A 410 22.72 -13.98 -8.18
CA HIS A 410 22.92 -14.41 -6.79
C HIS A 410 24.06 -13.68 -6.09
N ASP A 411 25.20 -13.46 -6.78
CA ASP A 411 26.33 -12.75 -6.21
C ASP A 411 25.97 -11.30 -5.89
N LEU A 412 25.29 -10.61 -6.80
CA LEU A 412 24.81 -9.25 -6.58
C LEU A 412 23.78 -9.19 -5.42
N ALA A 413 22.89 -10.16 -5.32
CA ALA A 413 21.94 -10.26 -4.23
C ALA A 413 22.63 -10.44 -2.86
N ILE A 414 23.72 -11.22 -2.83
CA ILE A 414 24.54 -11.37 -1.63
C ILE A 414 25.20 -10.04 -1.26
N GLU A 415 25.87 -9.35 -2.19
CA GLU A 415 26.53 -8.07 -1.91
C GLU A 415 25.54 -6.99 -1.43
N ILE A 416 24.37 -6.87 -2.07
CA ILE A 416 23.33 -5.94 -1.65
C ILE A 416 22.83 -6.28 -0.24
N SER A 417 22.61 -7.57 0.06
CA SER A 417 22.17 -8.00 1.38
C SER A 417 23.25 -7.82 2.44
N GLN A 418 24.52 -8.01 2.09
CA GLN A 418 25.67 -7.72 2.96
C GLN A 418 25.75 -6.24 3.30
N LEU A 419 25.61 -5.33 2.32
CA LEU A 419 25.52 -3.90 2.60
C LEU A 419 24.43 -3.63 3.66
N ASN A 420 23.27 -4.23 3.49
CA ASN A 420 22.16 -4.01 4.43
C ASN A 420 22.45 -4.56 5.83
N VAL A 421 23.17 -5.68 5.96
CA VAL A 421 23.64 -6.20 7.26
C VAL A 421 24.67 -5.24 7.89
N GLU A 422 25.60 -4.67 7.12
CA GLU A 422 26.57 -3.68 7.61
C GLU A 422 25.89 -2.41 8.11
N LEU A 423 24.84 -1.94 7.40
CA LEU A 423 24.10 -0.74 7.78
C LEU A 423 23.11 -0.97 8.95
N TYR A 424 22.55 -2.18 9.03
CA TYR A 424 21.50 -2.53 10.00
C TYR A 424 21.79 -3.86 10.72
N PRO A 425 22.92 -4.00 11.42
CA PRO A 425 23.35 -5.27 12.02
C PRO A 425 22.40 -5.81 13.10
N ASN A 426 21.44 -5.00 13.55
CA ASN A 426 20.48 -5.34 14.59
C ASN A 426 19.08 -5.70 14.02
N SER A 427 18.91 -5.75 12.70
CA SER A 427 17.65 -6.16 12.07
C SER A 427 17.70 -7.63 11.66
N TRP A 428 16.88 -8.48 12.30
CA TRP A 428 16.76 -9.89 11.90
C TRP A 428 16.34 -10.06 10.43
N ARG A 429 15.66 -9.07 9.87
CA ARG A 429 15.16 -9.11 8.49
C ARG A 429 16.29 -9.10 7.47
N VAL A 430 17.33 -8.32 7.72
CA VAL A 430 18.48 -8.24 6.79
C VAL A 430 19.30 -9.53 6.80
N TYR A 431 19.43 -10.20 7.96
CA TYR A 431 20.04 -11.52 8.04
C TYR A 431 19.21 -12.60 7.34
N ARG A 432 17.87 -12.49 7.40
CA ARG A 432 16.99 -13.41 6.68
C ARG A 432 17.15 -13.26 5.16
N ASP A 433 17.17 -12.02 4.65
CA ASP A 433 17.35 -11.77 3.22
C ASP A 433 18.75 -12.24 2.74
N LEU A 434 19.79 -12.04 3.55
CA LEU A 434 21.14 -12.56 3.25
C LEU A 434 21.19 -14.09 3.27
N ALA A 435 20.51 -14.74 4.21
CA ALA A 435 20.38 -16.20 4.26
C ALA A 435 19.71 -16.75 3.00
N ASP A 436 18.65 -16.10 2.54
CA ASP A 436 17.93 -16.50 1.33
C ASP A 436 18.79 -16.31 0.08
N ALA A 437 19.63 -15.25 0.03
CA ALA A 437 20.59 -15.01 -1.05
C ALA A 437 21.66 -16.12 -1.13
N TYR A 438 22.26 -16.52 -0.01
CA TYR A 438 23.23 -17.63 0.02
C TYR A 438 22.61 -18.97 -0.36
N ARG A 439 21.37 -19.27 0.10
CA ARG A 439 20.66 -20.49 -0.32
C ARG A 439 20.43 -20.52 -1.83
N ALA A 440 20.01 -19.40 -2.41
CA ALA A 440 19.77 -19.27 -3.84
C ALA A 440 21.08 -19.44 -4.65
N ALA A 441 22.22 -18.97 -4.11
CA ALA A 441 23.56 -19.18 -4.66
C ALA A 441 24.09 -20.62 -4.51
N GLY A 442 23.38 -21.50 -3.78
CA GLY A 442 23.76 -22.90 -3.54
C GLY A 442 24.60 -23.11 -2.28
N ASP A 443 24.90 -22.10 -1.49
CA ASP A 443 25.55 -22.21 -0.18
C ASP A 443 24.52 -22.38 0.93
N ALA A 444 23.99 -23.60 1.04
CA ALA A 444 23.01 -23.96 2.05
C ALA A 444 23.57 -23.82 3.48
N THR A 445 24.87 -24.07 3.69
CA THR A 445 25.50 -24.05 5.02
C THR A 445 25.50 -22.63 5.59
N GLU A 446 25.96 -21.65 4.82
CA GLU A 446 25.97 -20.25 5.25
C GLU A 446 24.53 -19.70 5.35
N GLY A 447 23.64 -20.12 4.43
CA GLY A 447 22.22 -19.79 4.49
C GLY A 447 21.53 -20.28 5.76
N GLU A 448 21.81 -21.51 6.21
CA GLU A 448 21.27 -22.05 7.48
C GLU A 448 21.85 -21.32 8.71
N ARG A 449 23.15 -21.03 8.71
CA ARG A 449 23.81 -20.28 9.78
C ARG A 449 23.19 -18.90 9.97
N LEU A 450 23.01 -18.14 8.88
CA LEU A 450 22.43 -16.80 8.92
C LEU A 450 20.94 -16.83 9.26
N ALA A 451 20.21 -17.83 8.80
CA ALA A 451 18.81 -18.01 9.17
C ALA A 451 18.65 -18.26 10.68
N ALA A 452 19.52 -19.06 11.28
CA ALA A 452 19.51 -19.29 12.73
C ALA A 452 19.77 -17.99 13.52
N VAL A 453 20.70 -17.12 13.03
CA VAL A 453 20.91 -15.78 13.61
C VAL A 453 19.63 -14.93 13.51
N ALA A 454 18.99 -14.90 12.34
CA ALA A 454 17.76 -14.15 12.14
C ALA A 454 16.61 -14.65 13.04
N ASP A 455 16.48 -15.98 13.23
CA ASP A 455 15.45 -16.56 14.09
C ASP A 455 15.68 -16.22 15.56
N ASP A 456 16.90 -16.33 16.07
CA ASP A 456 17.23 -15.94 17.44
C ASP A 456 16.95 -14.45 17.71
N MET A 457 17.33 -13.57 16.79
CA MET A 457 17.05 -12.13 16.89
C MET A 457 15.54 -11.83 16.86
N ARG A 458 14.78 -12.48 15.96
CA ARG A 458 13.33 -12.33 15.87
C ARG A 458 12.62 -12.80 17.14
N ASP A 459 13.04 -13.92 17.70
CA ASP A 459 12.43 -14.49 18.89
C ASP A 459 12.69 -13.62 20.12
N ARG A 460 13.88 -13.02 20.22
CA ARG A 460 14.19 -12.01 21.25
C ARG A 460 13.32 -10.76 21.09
N GLU A 461 13.21 -10.20 19.87
CA GLU A 461 12.34 -9.06 19.59
C GLU A 461 10.89 -9.37 19.97
N SER A 462 10.37 -10.54 19.56
CA SER A 462 9.00 -10.97 19.88
C SER A 462 8.75 -11.09 21.36
N THR A 463 9.70 -11.63 22.11
CA THR A 463 9.63 -11.75 23.57
C THR A 463 9.62 -10.38 24.25
N ILE A 464 10.49 -9.46 23.82
CA ILE A 464 10.51 -8.08 24.31
C ILE A 464 9.16 -7.40 24.05
N MET A 465 8.64 -7.51 22.82
CA MET A 465 7.37 -6.92 22.45
C MET A 465 6.20 -7.48 23.25
N GLN A 466 6.23 -8.78 23.58
CA GLN A 466 5.23 -9.40 24.46
C GLN A 466 5.29 -8.81 25.86
N HIS A 467 6.49 -8.65 26.43
CA HIS A 467 6.66 -8.04 27.75
C HIS A 467 6.23 -6.57 27.77
N LEU A 468 6.50 -5.80 26.71
CA LEU A 468 6.01 -4.42 26.61
C LEU A 468 4.47 -4.36 26.57
N ARG A 469 3.83 -5.23 25.79
CA ARG A 469 2.35 -5.33 25.73
C ARG A 469 1.73 -5.70 27.08
N SER A 470 2.36 -6.57 27.84
CA SER A 470 1.90 -6.98 29.18
C SER A 470 2.34 -6.02 30.29
N ARG A 471 2.98 -4.89 29.96
CA ARG A 471 3.57 -3.93 30.90
C ARG A 471 4.62 -4.53 31.84
N ALA A 472 5.23 -5.64 31.46
CA ALA A 472 6.32 -6.28 32.21
C ALA A 472 7.69 -5.64 31.86
N TYR A 473 7.84 -4.35 32.10
CA TYR A 473 8.98 -3.53 31.66
C TYR A 473 10.32 -4.00 32.21
N ASP A 474 10.38 -4.48 33.46
CA ASP A 474 11.60 -5.00 34.08
C ASP A 474 12.13 -6.24 33.34
N GLU A 475 11.26 -7.10 32.85
CA GLU A 475 11.65 -8.29 32.07
C GLU A 475 12.15 -7.91 30.69
N ALA A 476 11.46 -6.98 30.00
CA ALA A 476 11.91 -6.43 28.73
C ALA A 476 13.31 -5.82 28.87
N ARG A 477 13.56 -5.02 29.95
CA ARG A 477 14.86 -4.43 30.26
C ARG A 477 15.93 -5.47 30.46
N ARG A 478 15.66 -6.53 31.25
CA ARG A 478 16.63 -7.61 31.50
C ARG A 478 17.06 -8.33 30.21
N ILE A 479 16.13 -8.56 29.30
CA ILE A 479 16.43 -9.19 28.00
C ILE A 479 17.35 -8.28 27.17
N ILE A 480 17.05 -6.98 27.12
CA ILE A 480 17.87 -5.99 26.39
C ILE A 480 19.27 -5.90 26.99
N GLN A 481 19.37 -5.78 28.30
CA GLN A 481 20.67 -5.71 29.01
C GLN A 481 21.54 -6.95 28.74
N ARG A 482 20.97 -8.16 28.82
CA ARG A 482 21.71 -9.40 28.50
C ARG A 482 22.17 -9.45 27.03
N ALA A 483 21.37 -8.93 26.13
CA ALA A 483 21.77 -8.87 24.73
C ALA A 483 22.94 -7.89 24.53
N HIS A 484 22.94 -6.75 25.23
CA HIS A 484 24.06 -5.79 25.22
C HIS A 484 25.33 -6.33 25.88
N GLU A 485 25.22 -7.23 26.88
CA GLU A 485 26.40 -7.92 27.44
C GLU A 485 27.11 -8.79 26.41
N THR A 486 26.36 -9.36 25.46
CA THR A 486 26.91 -10.20 24.38
C THR A 486 27.25 -9.42 23.10
N ASN A 487 26.54 -8.34 22.84
CA ASN A 487 26.77 -7.41 21.74
C ASN A 487 26.40 -5.99 22.19
N PRO A 488 27.39 -5.17 22.61
CA PRO A 488 27.17 -3.81 23.13
C PRO A 488 26.48 -2.86 22.15
N ASP A 489 26.58 -3.12 20.85
CA ASP A 489 25.98 -2.31 19.79
C ASP A 489 24.58 -2.81 19.36
N ALA A 490 24.03 -3.83 20.05
CA ALA A 490 22.74 -4.40 19.70
C ALA A 490 21.58 -3.43 20.00
N GLN A 491 21.01 -2.85 18.98
CA GLN A 491 19.77 -2.05 19.07
C GLN A 491 18.55 -2.95 18.82
N LEU A 492 18.01 -3.55 19.89
CA LEU A 492 16.92 -4.53 19.82
C LEU A 492 15.54 -3.90 19.58
N LEU A 493 15.40 -2.61 19.81
CA LEU A 493 14.15 -1.87 19.58
C LEU A 493 14.41 -0.62 18.76
N THR A 494 13.62 -0.42 17.72
CA THR A 494 13.62 0.82 16.94
C THR A 494 12.59 1.81 17.48
N PRO A 495 12.76 3.13 17.25
CA PRO A 495 11.74 4.14 17.59
C PRO A 495 10.35 3.81 17.07
N ALA A 496 10.26 3.26 15.86
CA ALA A 496 9.00 2.84 15.24
C ALA A 496 8.30 1.69 15.99
N ARG A 497 9.06 0.87 16.75
CA ARG A 497 8.53 -0.26 17.51
C ARG A 497 8.09 0.12 18.91
N ILE A 498 8.84 1.00 19.59
CA ILE A 498 8.56 1.40 20.97
C ILE A 498 7.63 2.63 21.05
N GLY A 499 7.66 3.49 20.01
CA GLY A 499 6.90 4.74 19.97
C GLY A 499 5.40 4.57 20.23
N PRO A 500 4.69 3.62 19.62
CA PRO A 500 3.26 3.40 19.86
C PRO A 500 2.95 3.10 21.35
N TYR A 501 3.79 2.34 22.04
CA TYR A 501 3.60 2.05 23.48
C TYR A 501 3.89 3.26 24.35
N PHE A 502 4.87 4.08 23.96
CA PHE A 502 5.17 5.35 24.64
C PHE A 502 4.01 6.32 24.48
N ASP A 503 3.48 6.50 23.28
CA ASP A 503 2.36 7.39 22.99
C ASP A 503 1.08 6.93 23.71
N GLU A 504 0.75 5.65 23.69
CA GLU A 504 -0.39 5.08 24.42
C GLU A 504 -0.28 5.33 25.93
N THR A 505 0.91 5.11 26.49
CA THR A 505 1.16 5.28 27.92
C THR A 505 1.07 6.75 28.33
N LEU A 506 1.59 7.65 27.48
CA LEU A 506 1.54 9.09 27.69
C LEU A 506 0.10 9.62 27.59
N MET A 507 -0.68 9.16 26.61
CA MET A 507 -2.09 9.53 26.43
C MET A 507 -2.97 9.03 27.57
N ALA A 508 -2.64 7.89 28.17
CA ALA A 508 -3.29 7.37 29.37
C ALA A 508 -2.94 8.15 30.66
N GLY A 509 -2.03 9.13 30.59
CA GLY A 509 -1.57 9.90 31.75
C GLY A 509 -0.64 9.12 32.68
N ASP A 510 -0.12 7.99 32.25
CA ASP A 510 0.77 7.11 33.02
C ASP A 510 2.24 7.52 32.84
N SER A 511 2.59 8.62 33.48
CA SER A 511 3.93 9.24 33.35
C SER A 511 5.06 8.34 33.88
N GLU A 512 4.78 7.45 34.82
CA GLU A 512 5.79 6.54 35.39
C GLU A 512 6.18 5.46 34.38
N ASN A 513 5.20 4.83 33.74
CA ASN A 513 5.43 3.84 32.69
C ASN A 513 5.99 4.48 31.40
N ALA A 514 5.59 5.70 31.05
CA ALA A 514 6.19 6.43 29.92
C ALA A 514 7.69 6.70 30.18
N LEU A 515 8.06 7.09 31.41
CA LEU A 515 9.46 7.27 31.77
C LEU A 515 10.24 5.96 31.74
N GLU A 516 9.60 4.84 32.08
CA GLU A 516 10.20 3.52 32.02
C GLU A 516 10.43 3.07 30.55
N LEU A 517 9.51 3.34 29.66
CA LEU A 517 9.71 3.11 28.23
C LEU A 517 10.86 3.95 27.64
N CYS A 518 11.02 5.21 28.11
CA CYS A 518 12.20 6.02 27.76
C CYS A 518 13.51 5.39 28.25
N ARG A 519 13.51 4.83 29.46
CA ARG A 519 14.70 4.14 30.02
C ARG A 519 15.03 2.86 29.25
N ILE A 520 14.00 2.11 28.82
CA ILE A 520 14.17 0.91 28.00
C ILE A 520 14.70 1.30 26.61
N TRP A 521 14.23 2.40 26.06
CA TRP A 521 14.69 2.89 24.76
C TRP A 521 16.12 3.45 24.79
N ALA A 522 16.54 4.00 25.92
CA ALA A 522 17.90 4.54 26.11
C ALA A 522 18.97 3.44 26.32
N LEU A 523 18.56 2.20 26.52
CA LEU A 523 19.42 1.01 26.50
C LEU A 523 19.62 0.53 25.05
#